data_2e2141ae2e721d73a6f0da4f64541399
#
_entry.id   2e2141ae2e721d73a6f0da4f64541399
#
_cell.length_a   1.000
_cell.length_b   1.000
_cell.length_c   1.000
_cell.angle_alpha   90.00
_cell.angle_beta   90.00
_cell.angle_gamma   90.00
#
_symmetry.space_group_name_H-M   'P 1'
#
loop_
_entity.id
_entity.type
_entity.pdbx_description
1 polymer ?
#
loop_
_entity_poly.entity_id
_entity_poly.type
_entity_poly.pdbx_seq_one_letter_code
_entity_poly.pdbx_strand_id
1 'polypeptide(L)'
;MDAYSLAQSGAGARTATRADFIRRTYLHLAGAILAFLALEYYLLNTPAITNPLVKLAFGSRYGWLGLIGGFAVGGWLARSFAANVKSTGAQYFGLALYVVLEALIFVPLIVLAVQYDKSGTTLKAAGIMTTMLFAGLTGIALTSKRNFSFMRSYLMMGGFVALGLIVLSIMIGFTLGIVFSGAMIVLACGAILYDTSRIMHEFDTSQH
;
A
#
# COMPACT_ATOMS: atom_id res chain seq x y z
N MET A 1 -30.27 35.95 15.46
CA MET A 1 -29.62 34.71 14.91
C MET A 1 -28.84 34.11 16.06
N ASP A 2 -29.33 33.02 16.67
CA ASP A 2 -28.82 32.51 17.94
C ASP A 2 -27.48 31.81 17.80
N ALA A 3 -26.58 31.99 18.77
CA ALA A 3 -25.26 31.37 18.79
C ALA A 3 -25.33 29.84 18.60
N TYR A 4 -26.46 29.23 18.96
CA TYR A 4 -26.75 27.82 18.77
C TYR A 4 -26.94 27.43 17.28
N SER A 5 -27.60 28.27 16.50
CA SER A 5 -27.79 28.03 15.05
C SER A 5 -26.49 28.19 14.26
N LEU A 6 -25.61 29.11 14.68
CA LEU A 6 -24.27 29.27 14.08
C LEU A 6 -23.36 28.08 14.42
N ALA A 7 -23.45 27.54 15.65
CA ALA A 7 -22.68 26.36 16.04
C ALA A 7 -23.14 25.10 15.28
N GLN A 8 -24.45 24.93 15.05
CA GLN A 8 -24.96 23.80 14.26
C GLN A 8 -24.60 23.89 12.78
N SER A 9 -24.67 25.09 12.18
CA SER A 9 -24.28 25.30 10.78
C SER A 9 -22.77 25.07 10.57
N GLY A 10 -21.92 25.51 11.51
CA GLY A 10 -20.50 25.27 11.49
C GLY A 10 -20.11 23.79 11.68
N ALA A 11 -20.83 23.06 12.54
CA ALA A 11 -20.62 21.63 12.73
C ALA A 11 -21.06 20.82 11.48
N GLY A 12 -22.17 21.19 10.86
CA GLY A 12 -22.64 20.56 9.61
C GLY A 12 -21.69 20.79 8.43
N ALA A 13 -21.16 22.01 8.30
CA ALA A 13 -20.17 22.33 7.26
C ALA A 13 -18.87 21.54 7.42
N ARG A 14 -18.37 21.40 8.65
CA ARG A 14 -17.15 20.61 8.95
C ARG A 14 -17.33 19.11 8.65
N THR A 15 -18.50 18.54 8.94
CA THR A 15 -18.80 17.13 8.62
C THR A 15 -18.92 16.90 7.13
N ALA A 16 -19.54 17.80 6.38
CA ALA A 16 -19.64 17.72 4.92
C ALA A 16 -18.26 17.79 4.25
N THR A 17 -17.41 18.73 4.64
CA THR A 17 -16.04 18.88 4.14
C THR A 17 -15.20 17.62 4.40
N ARG A 18 -15.38 17.00 5.57
CA ARG A 18 -14.66 15.77 5.92
C ARG A 18 -15.13 14.56 5.11
N ALA A 19 -16.42 14.43 4.87
CA ALA A 19 -16.95 13.36 4.02
C ALA A 19 -16.44 13.47 2.58
N ASP A 20 -16.38 14.69 2.03
CA ASP A 20 -15.80 14.95 0.71
C ASP A 20 -14.29 14.62 0.65
N PHE A 21 -13.54 14.95 1.67
CA PHE A 21 -12.13 14.59 1.79
C PHE A 21 -11.93 13.08 1.72
N ILE A 22 -12.63 12.33 2.57
CA ILE A 22 -12.56 10.87 2.61
C ILE A 22 -12.93 10.28 1.26
N ARG A 23 -14.03 10.75 0.66
CA ARG A 23 -14.48 10.30 -0.67
C ARG A 23 -13.40 10.51 -1.74
N ARG A 24 -12.78 11.68 -1.79
CA ARG A 24 -11.71 11.99 -2.76
C ARG A 24 -10.51 11.09 -2.54
N THR A 25 -10.06 10.90 -1.29
CA THR A 25 -8.95 10.01 -0.95
C THR A 25 -9.21 8.58 -1.44
N TYR A 26 -10.39 8.04 -1.17
CA TYR A 26 -10.74 6.68 -1.62
C TYR A 26 -10.92 6.57 -3.13
N LEU A 27 -11.39 7.62 -3.81
CA LEU A 27 -11.44 7.65 -5.27
C LEU A 27 -10.04 7.64 -5.89
N HIS A 28 -9.09 8.40 -5.34
CA HIS A 28 -7.69 8.36 -5.79
C HIS A 28 -7.05 7.00 -5.52
N LEU A 29 -7.32 6.41 -4.37
CA LEU A 29 -6.84 5.06 -4.04
C LEU A 29 -7.40 4.01 -5.01
N ALA A 30 -8.70 4.05 -5.30
CA ALA A 30 -9.32 3.16 -6.27
C ALA A 30 -8.74 3.35 -7.68
N GLY A 31 -8.53 4.61 -8.11
CA GLY A 31 -7.88 4.94 -9.37
C GLY A 31 -6.44 4.41 -9.44
N ALA A 32 -5.67 4.54 -8.37
CA ALA A 32 -4.30 4.01 -8.27
C ALA A 32 -4.28 2.47 -8.35
N ILE A 33 -5.21 1.79 -7.68
CA ILE A 33 -5.34 0.32 -7.75
C ILE A 33 -5.70 -0.12 -9.17
N LEU A 34 -6.65 0.56 -9.83
CA LEU A 34 -7.01 0.23 -11.22
C LEU A 34 -5.84 0.47 -12.19
N ALA A 35 -5.11 1.57 -12.01
CA ALA A 35 -3.90 1.86 -12.78
C ALA A 35 -2.82 0.80 -12.56
N PHE A 36 -2.60 0.37 -11.31
CA PHE A 36 -1.72 -0.73 -10.97
C PHE A 36 -2.13 -2.03 -11.68
N LEU A 37 -3.39 -2.43 -11.60
CA LEU A 37 -3.88 -3.65 -12.25
C LEU A 37 -3.74 -3.61 -13.78
N ALA A 38 -4.03 -2.46 -14.40
CA ALA A 38 -3.87 -2.27 -15.84
C ALA A 38 -2.40 -2.33 -16.26
N LEU A 39 -1.52 -1.69 -15.48
CA LEU A 39 -0.08 -1.71 -15.71
C LEU A 39 0.49 -3.11 -15.52
N GLU A 40 0.08 -3.83 -14.47
CA GLU A 40 0.49 -5.20 -14.20
C GLU A 40 0.09 -6.14 -15.34
N TYR A 41 -1.14 -6.02 -15.82
CA TYR A 41 -1.61 -6.76 -16.99
C TYR A 41 -0.74 -6.48 -18.23
N TYR A 42 -0.43 -5.21 -18.48
CA TYR A 42 0.44 -4.82 -19.60
C TYR A 42 1.86 -5.39 -19.46
N LEU A 43 2.47 -5.24 -18.29
CA LEU A 43 3.82 -5.69 -18.00
C LEU A 43 3.94 -7.22 -18.17
N LEU A 44 3.03 -7.98 -17.58
CA LEU A 44 3.02 -9.45 -17.66
C LEU A 44 2.85 -9.97 -19.09
N ASN A 45 2.16 -9.23 -19.96
CA ASN A 45 2.01 -9.56 -21.38
C ASN A 45 3.14 -9.00 -22.26
N THR A 46 4.16 -8.35 -21.68
CA THR A 46 5.30 -7.77 -22.41
C THR A 46 6.60 -8.48 -22.02
N PRO A 47 6.98 -9.59 -22.71
CA PRO A 47 8.17 -10.38 -22.37
C PRO A 47 9.47 -9.57 -22.36
N ALA A 48 9.55 -8.51 -23.17
CA ALA A 48 10.71 -7.60 -23.21
C ALA A 48 10.97 -6.90 -21.86
N ILE A 49 9.95 -6.72 -21.02
CA ILE A 49 10.05 -6.11 -19.68
C ILE A 49 10.05 -7.20 -18.61
N THR A 50 9.14 -8.18 -18.72
CA THR A 50 8.97 -9.25 -17.73
C THR A 50 10.23 -10.09 -17.57
N ASN A 51 10.84 -10.54 -18.69
CA ASN A 51 12.00 -11.42 -18.63
C ASN A 51 13.21 -10.80 -17.93
N PRO A 52 13.62 -9.55 -18.21
CA PRO A 52 14.69 -8.88 -17.46
C PRO A 52 14.40 -8.74 -15.97
N LEU A 53 13.15 -8.42 -15.60
CA LEU A 53 12.75 -8.28 -14.18
C LEU A 53 12.82 -9.61 -13.44
N VAL A 54 12.31 -10.68 -14.04
CA VAL A 54 12.39 -12.04 -13.48
C VAL A 54 13.84 -12.49 -13.37
N LYS A 55 14.66 -12.24 -14.40
CA LYS A 55 16.10 -12.53 -14.37
C LYS A 55 16.83 -11.74 -13.30
N LEU A 56 16.49 -10.46 -13.12
CA LEU A 56 17.04 -9.62 -12.06
C LEU A 56 16.67 -10.18 -10.68
N ALA A 57 15.39 -10.56 -10.49
CA ALA A 57 14.90 -11.08 -9.21
C ALA A 57 15.53 -12.43 -8.82
N PHE A 58 15.61 -13.36 -9.77
CA PHE A 58 15.93 -14.77 -9.51
C PHE A 58 17.22 -15.23 -10.14
N GLY A 59 17.88 -14.42 -10.98
CA GLY A 59 19.13 -14.77 -11.66
C GLY A 59 20.37 -14.76 -10.76
N SER A 60 20.27 -14.18 -9.57
CA SER A 60 21.32 -14.20 -8.56
C SER A 60 20.73 -14.28 -7.15
N ARG A 61 21.53 -14.77 -6.18
CA ARG A 61 21.15 -14.82 -4.77
C ARG A 61 20.73 -13.46 -4.20
N TYR A 62 21.34 -12.39 -4.70
CA TYR A 62 21.11 -11.02 -4.21
C TYR A 62 20.17 -10.20 -5.09
N GLY A 63 19.59 -10.79 -6.13
CA GLY A 63 18.70 -10.09 -7.05
C GLY A 63 17.51 -9.44 -6.35
N TRP A 64 16.90 -10.16 -5.43
CA TRP A 64 15.82 -9.62 -4.60
C TRP A 64 16.25 -8.44 -3.71
N LEU A 65 17.46 -8.46 -3.15
CA LEU A 65 17.95 -7.32 -2.35
C LEU A 65 18.10 -6.08 -3.22
N GLY A 66 18.55 -6.24 -4.47
CA GLY A 66 18.60 -5.16 -5.45
C GLY A 66 17.24 -4.57 -5.76
N LEU A 67 16.24 -5.43 -5.98
CA LEU A 67 14.86 -4.99 -6.21
C LEU A 67 14.25 -4.28 -5.00
N ILE A 68 14.38 -4.84 -3.80
CA ILE A 68 13.89 -4.23 -2.55
C ILE A 68 14.59 -2.89 -2.30
N GLY A 69 15.92 -2.83 -2.50
CA GLY A 69 16.68 -1.59 -2.37
C GLY A 69 16.23 -0.52 -3.36
N GLY A 70 16.09 -0.89 -4.62
CA GLY A 70 15.57 0.02 -5.67
C GLY A 70 14.16 0.52 -5.37
N PHE A 71 13.28 -0.37 -4.92
CA PHE A 71 11.92 -0.01 -4.48
C PHE A 71 11.93 0.92 -3.26
N ALA A 72 12.80 0.66 -2.28
CA ALA A 72 12.90 1.52 -1.09
C ALA A 72 13.34 2.94 -1.44
N VAL A 73 14.36 3.09 -2.30
CA VAL A 73 14.84 4.40 -2.78
C VAL A 73 13.78 5.08 -3.65
N GLY A 74 13.21 4.37 -4.62
CA GLY A 74 12.17 4.89 -5.50
C GLY A 74 10.89 5.28 -4.73
N GLY A 75 10.48 4.46 -3.77
CA GLY A 75 9.34 4.74 -2.89
C GLY A 75 9.59 5.93 -1.95
N TRP A 76 10.84 6.14 -1.51
CA TRP A 76 11.20 7.36 -0.79
C TRP A 76 11.08 8.60 -1.68
N LEU A 77 11.57 8.54 -2.92
CA LEU A 77 11.42 9.61 -3.91
C LEU A 77 9.94 9.89 -4.21
N ALA A 78 9.16 8.86 -4.50
CA ALA A 78 7.74 8.99 -4.79
C ALA A 78 6.98 9.69 -3.64
N ARG A 79 7.27 9.31 -2.39
CA ARG A 79 6.70 9.95 -1.20
C ARG A 79 7.15 11.40 -1.05
N SER A 80 8.40 11.72 -1.40
CA SER A 80 8.91 13.09 -1.34
C SER A 80 8.17 14.00 -2.33
N PHE A 81 7.85 13.52 -3.53
CA PHE A 81 7.03 14.23 -4.49
C PHE A 81 5.57 14.35 -4.03
N ALA A 82 4.98 13.25 -3.53
CA ALA A 82 3.60 13.23 -3.04
C ALA A 82 3.38 14.15 -1.83
N ALA A 83 4.40 14.36 -0.99
CA ALA A 83 4.35 15.26 0.15
C ALA A 83 4.49 16.76 -0.20
N ASN A 84 4.65 17.10 -1.48
CA ASN A 84 4.80 18.50 -1.92
C ASN A 84 3.44 19.20 -1.96
N VAL A 85 3.06 19.85 -0.86
CA VAL A 85 1.80 20.61 -0.73
C VAL A 85 1.68 21.83 -1.65
N LYS A 86 2.79 22.27 -2.28
CA LYS A 86 2.80 23.46 -3.15
C LYS A 86 2.47 23.14 -4.62
N SER A 87 2.50 21.87 -5.01
CA SER A 87 2.32 21.45 -6.40
C SER A 87 1.50 20.17 -6.51
N THR A 88 0.26 20.32 -6.94
CA THR A 88 -0.64 19.17 -7.24
C THR A 88 -0.03 18.24 -8.31
N GLY A 89 0.67 18.81 -9.31
CA GLY A 89 1.37 18.04 -10.33
C GLY A 89 2.47 17.14 -9.74
N ALA A 90 3.23 17.63 -8.75
CA ALA A 90 4.23 16.82 -8.05
C ALA A 90 3.58 15.69 -7.24
N GLN A 91 2.42 15.94 -6.62
CA GLN A 91 1.68 14.91 -5.88
C GLN A 91 1.21 13.78 -6.79
N TYR A 92 0.60 14.10 -7.94
CA TYR A 92 0.19 13.10 -8.94
C TYR A 92 1.38 12.35 -9.54
N PHE A 93 2.49 13.05 -9.80
CA PHE A 93 3.72 12.41 -10.25
C PHE A 93 4.25 11.42 -9.22
N GLY A 94 4.26 11.80 -7.94
CA GLY A 94 4.65 10.91 -6.84
C GLY A 94 3.77 9.67 -6.75
N LEU A 95 2.44 9.84 -6.87
CA LEU A 95 1.50 8.73 -6.89
C LEU A 95 1.73 7.81 -8.09
N ALA A 96 1.87 8.37 -9.30
CA ALA A 96 2.13 7.59 -10.51
C ALA A 96 3.46 6.83 -10.43
N LEU A 97 4.52 7.48 -9.95
CA LEU A 97 5.82 6.86 -9.73
C LEU A 97 5.71 5.68 -8.75
N TYR A 98 4.97 5.85 -7.66
CA TYR A 98 4.74 4.78 -6.69
C TYR A 98 4.02 3.59 -7.32
N VAL A 99 2.95 3.81 -8.09
CA VAL A 99 2.19 2.77 -8.79
C VAL A 99 3.09 2.00 -9.77
N VAL A 100 3.94 2.70 -10.51
CA VAL A 100 4.90 2.06 -11.45
C VAL A 100 5.91 1.19 -10.70
N LEU A 101 6.48 1.69 -9.61
CA LEU A 101 7.45 0.94 -8.80
C LEU A 101 6.80 -0.30 -8.17
N GLU A 102 5.59 -0.16 -7.67
CA GLU A 102 4.81 -1.27 -7.12
C GLU A 102 4.58 -2.35 -8.19
N ALA A 103 4.13 -1.97 -9.39
CA ALA A 103 3.95 -2.92 -10.48
C ALA A 103 5.26 -3.64 -10.87
N LEU A 104 6.36 -2.92 -10.97
CA LEU A 104 7.65 -3.52 -11.33
C LEU A 104 8.13 -4.56 -10.31
N ILE A 105 7.88 -4.37 -9.01
CA ILE A 105 8.27 -5.34 -7.98
C ILE A 105 7.29 -6.53 -7.92
N PHE A 106 6.02 -6.33 -8.30
CA PHE A 106 5.01 -7.40 -8.32
C PHE A 106 5.17 -8.36 -9.50
N VAL A 107 5.65 -7.90 -10.66
CA VAL A 107 5.87 -8.75 -11.86
C VAL A 107 6.58 -10.07 -11.53
N PRO A 108 7.78 -10.10 -10.94
CA PRO A 108 8.46 -11.36 -10.66
C PRO A 108 7.72 -12.22 -9.61
N LEU A 109 7.01 -11.59 -8.66
CA LEU A 109 6.19 -12.31 -7.66
C LEU A 109 5.01 -13.03 -8.31
N ILE A 110 4.30 -12.36 -9.22
CA ILE A 110 3.16 -12.93 -9.94
C ILE A 110 3.63 -14.04 -10.87
N VAL A 111 4.73 -13.84 -11.61
CA VAL A 111 5.32 -14.88 -12.46
C VAL A 111 5.68 -16.12 -11.63
N LEU A 112 6.28 -15.93 -10.46
CA LEU A 112 6.60 -17.03 -9.54
C LEU A 112 5.33 -17.74 -9.07
N ALA A 113 4.30 -17.00 -8.64
CA ALA A 113 3.04 -17.56 -8.18
C ALA A 113 2.35 -18.40 -9.27
N VAL A 114 2.33 -17.91 -10.52
CA VAL A 114 1.76 -18.63 -11.66
C VAL A 114 2.60 -19.85 -12.05
N GLN A 115 3.90 -19.83 -11.86
CA GLN A 115 4.76 -21.00 -12.08
C GLN A 115 4.48 -22.13 -11.08
N TYR A 116 4.22 -21.79 -9.81
CA TYR A 116 3.85 -22.74 -8.76
C TYR A 116 2.42 -23.28 -8.91
N ASP A 117 1.49 -22.41 -9.29
CA ASP A 117 0.08 -22.77 -9.49
C ASP A 117 -0.41 -22.30 -10.87
N LYS A 118 -0.25 -23.17 -11.86
CA LYS A 118 -0.67 -22.92 -13.25
C LYS A 118 -2.19 -22.71 -13.39
N SER A 119 -2.99 -23.15 -12.42
CA SER A 119 -4.44 -22.93 -12.41
C SER A 119 -4.81 -21.49 -12.10
N GLY A 120 -3.88 -20.73 -11.49
CA GLY A 120 -4.08 -19.36 -11.01
C GLY A 120 -5.03 -19.28 -9.82
N THR A 121 -5.39 -20.40 -9.20
CA THR A 121 -6.30 -20.44 -8.05
C THR A 121 -5.71 -19.70 -6.85
N THR A 122 -4.42 -19.88 -6.59
CA THR A 122 -3.71 -19.20 -5.50
C THR A 122 -3.74 -17.69 -5.66
N LEU A 123 -3.49 -17.17 -6.87
CA LEU A 123 -3.51 -15.73 -7.14
C LEU A 123 -4.93 -15.15 -7.01
N LYS A 124 -5.93 -15.86 -7.52
CA LYS A 124 -7.35 -15.48 -7.37
C LYS A 124 -7.77 -15.45 -5.90
N ALA A 125 -7.42 -16.49 -5.14
CA ALA A 125 -7.71 -16.58 -3.71
C ALA A 125 -7.04 -15.42 -2.95
N ALA A 126 -5.77 -15.13 -3.22
CA ALA A 126 -5.05 -14.01 -2.62
C ALA A 126 -5.74 -12.67 -2.92
N GLY A 127 -6.14 -12.43 -4.17
CA GLY A 127 -6.86 -11.21 -4.56
C GLY A 127 -8.20 -11.05 -3.85
N ILE A 128 -9.00 -12.12 -3.77
CA ILE A 128 -10.30 -12.11 -3.05
C ILE A 128 -10.07 -11.85 -1.56
N MET A 129 -9.15 -12.58 -0.93
CA MET A 129 -8.85 -12.41 0.50
C MET A 129 -8.35 -11.01 0.82
N THR A 130 -7.45 -10.46 0.01
CA THR A 130 -6.94 -9.09 0.18
C THR A 130 -8.07 -8.07 0.07
N THR A 131 -8.96 -8.22 -0.90
CA THR A 131 -10.12 -7.33 -1.07
C THR A 131 -11.06 -7.41 0.13
N MET A 132 -11.37 -8.61 0.62
CA MET A 132 -12.23 -8.81 1.79
C MET A 132 -11.61 -8.23 3.06
N LEU A 133 -10.30 -8.47 3.29
CA LEU A 133 -9.58 -7.91 4.43
C LEU A 133 -9.56 -6.38 4.36
N PHE A 134 -9.21 -5.81 3.21
CA PHE A 134 -9.18 -4.37 3.03
C PHE A 134 -10.55 -3.73 3.27
N ALA A 135 -11.62 -4.28 2.67
CA ALA A 135 -12.97 -3.77 2.86
C ALA A 135 -13.43 -3.89 4.32
N GLY A 136 -13.19 -5.02 4.96
CA GLY A 136 -13.55 -5.25 6.37
C GLY A 136 -12.80 -4.33 7.33
N LEU A 137 -11.48 -4.23 7.19
CA LEU A 137 -10.65 -3.38 8.05
C LEU A 137 -10.94 -1.89 7.85
N THR A 138 -11.16 -1.47 6.60
CA THR A 138 -11.60 -0.11 6.27
C THR A 138 -12.96 0.18 6.92
N GLY A 139 -13.92 -0.74 6.80
CA GLY A 139 -15.23 -0.62 7.45
C GLY A 139 -15.12 -0.48 8.97
N ILE A 140 -14.28 -1.30 9.62
CA ILE A 140 -14.02 -1.20 11.06
C ILE A 140 -13.41 0.16 11.41
N ALA A 141 -12.39 0.62 10.68
CA ALA A 141 -11.72 1.87 10.96
C ALA A 141 -12.66 3.08 10.76
N LEU A 142 -13.50 3.07 9.71
CA LEU A 142 -14.46 4.14 9.43
C LEU A 142 -15.60 4.23 10.47
N THR A 143 -16.01 3.11 11.05
CA THR A 143 -17.08 3.04 12.04
C THR A 143 -16.58 3.16 13.48
N SER A 144 -15.31 2.88 13.72
CA SER A 144 -14.69 2.93 15.04
C SER A 144 -14.43 4.36 15.47
N LYS A 145 -14.82 4.67 16.71
CA LYS A 145 -14.45 5.94 17.39
C LYS A 145 -13.02 5.90 17.96
N ARG A 146 -12.31 4.77 17.83
CA ARG A 146 -10.97 4.60 18.38
C ARG A 146 -9.93 5.16 17.42
N ASN A 147 -8.95 5.89 17.98
CA ASN A 147 -7.77 6.30 17.24
C ASN A 147 -6.71 5.19 17.34
N PHE A 148 -6.27 4.69 16.17
CA PHE A 148 -5.27 3.63 16.08
C PHE A 148 -3.84 4.17 15.94
N SER A 149 -3.59 5.46 16.20
CA SER A 149 -2.27 6.08 16.07
C SER A 149 -1.19 5.43 16.95
N PHE A 150 -1.58 4.79 18.06
CA PHE A 150 -0.66 4.04 18.91
C PHE A 150 0.04 2.87 18.17
N MET A 151 -0.56 2.36 17.10
CA MET A 151 0.00 1.26 16.33
C MET A 151 1.26 1.64 15.56
N ARG A 152 1.53 2.94 15.34
CA ARG A 152 2.68 3.42 14.57
C ARG A 152 4.00 2.79 15.02
N SER A 153 4.28 2.81 16.31
CA SER A 153 5.53 2.27 16.86
C SER A 153 5.63 0.75 16.68
N TYR A 154 4.54 0.02 16.88
CA TYR A 154 4.49 -1.43 16.67
C TYR A 154 4.67 -1.82 15.20
N LEU A 155 4.03 -1.07 14.29
CA LEU A 155 4.17 -1.29 12.85
C LEU A 155 5.59 -0.99 12.36
N MET A 156 6.20 0.10 12.83
CA MET A 156 7.60 0.42 12.52
C MET A 156 8.54 -0.68 13.03
N MET A 157 8.41 -1.09 14.28
CA MET A 157 9.23 -2.14 14.87
C MET A 157 9.04 -3.48 14.14
N GLY A 158 7.80 -3.87 13.88
CA GLY A 158 7.47 -5.08 13.12
C GLY A 158 8.03 -5.05 11.71
N GLY A 159 7.97 -3.90 11.03
CA GLY A 159 8.57 -3.69 9.71
C GLY A 159 10.09 -3.85 9.71
N PHE A 160 10.79 -3.28 10.70
CA PHE A 160 12.24 -3.46 10.84
C PHE A 160 12.63 -4.91 11.12
N VAL A 161 11.90 -5.59 12.01
CA VAL A 161 12.12 -7.03 12.29
C VAL A 161 11.89 -7.87 11.04
N ALA A 162 10.79 -7.61 10.31
CA ALA A 162 10.49 -8.30 9.06
C ALA A 162 11.58 -8.11 8.00
N LEU A 163 12.02 -6.87 7.78
CA LEU A 163 13.13 -6.58 6.86
C LEU A 163 14.42 -7.29 7.28
N GLY A 164 14.76 -7.27 8.57
CA GLY A 164 15.93 -7.97 9.11
C GLY A 164 15.86 -9.48 8.83
N LEU A 165 14.71 -10.10 9.05
CA LEU A 165 14.49 -11.52 8.78
C LEU A 165 14.58 -11.85 7.28
N ILE A 166 14.04 -11.00 6.40
CA ILE A 166 14.16 -11.16 4.94
C ILE A 166 15.63 -11.11 4.52
N VAL A 167 16.37 -10.10 4.97
CA VAL A 167 17.80 -9.95 4.65
C VAL A 167 18.61 -11.16 5.15
N LEU A 168 18.39 -11.57 6.39
CA LEU A 168 19.05 -12.76 6.96
C LEU A 168 18.69 -14.03 6.19
N SER A 169 17.44 -14.22 5.82
CA SER A 169 16.97 -15.36 5.01
C SER A 169 17.74 -15.44 3.69
N ILE A 170 17.92 -14.32 3.00
CA ILE A 170 18.67 -14.25 1.74
C ILE A 170 20.17 -14.52 1.97
N MET A 171 20.76 -13.97 3.04
CA MET A 171 22.20 -14.11 3.32
C MET A 171 22.57 -15.52 3.77
N ILE A 172 21.77 -16.12 4.65
CA ILE A 172 22.05 -17.44 5.26
C ILE A 172 21.44 -18.57 4.44
N GLY A 173 20.31 -18.31 3.74
CA GLY A 173 19.67 -19.28 2.85
C GLY A 173 18.61 -20.15 3.53
N PHE A 174 18.01 -19.68 4.64
CA PHE A 174 16.87 -20.37 5.26
C PHE A 174 15.52 -19.86 4.71
N THR A 175 14.47 -20.66 4.84
CA THR A 175 13.12 -20.31 4.41
C THR A 175 12.31 -19.71 5.55
N LEU A 176 11.59 -18.60 5.27
CA LEU A 176 10.79 -17.89 6.29
C LEU A 176 9.49 -18.62 6.67
N GLY A 177 8.93 -19.42 5.74
CA GLY A 177 7.79 -20.29 5.99
C GLY A 177 6.46 -19.58 6.27
N ILE A 178 5.43 -20.40 6.58
CA ILE A 178 4.04 -19.94 6.72
C ILE A 178 3.82 -19.03 7.94
N VAL A 179 4.60 -19.23 9.01
CA VAL A 179 4.50 -18.41 10.23
C VAL A 179 4.89 -16.96 9.94
N PHE A 180 5.97 -16.76 9.19
CA PHE A 180 6.37 -15.42 8.77
C PHE A 180 5.32 -14.78 7.86
N SER A 181 4.77 -15.53 6.89
CA SER A 181 3.70 -15.03 6.02
C SER A 181 2.47 -14.62 6.81
N GLY A 182 2.06 -15.41 7.80
CA GLY A 182 0.95 -15.06 8.70
C GLY A 182 1.23 -13.80 9.50
N ALA A 183 2.44 -13.65 10.05
CA ALA A 183 2.85 -12.44 10.78
C ALA A 183 2.83 -11.20 9.87
N MET A 184 3.25 -11.33 8.60
CA MET A 184 3.19 -10.25 7.62
C MET A 184 1.76 -9.84 7.28
N ILE A 185 0.82 -10.79 7.18
CA ILE A 185 -0.61 -10.48 6.98
C ILE A 185 -1.14 -9.68 8.18
N VAL A 186 -0.83 -10.09 9.41
CA VAL A 186 -1.25 -9.35 10.62
C VAL A 186 -0.65 -7.94 10.63
N LEU A 187 0.61 -7.80 10.26
CA LEU A 187 1.27 -6.49 10.14
C LEU A 187 0.59 -5.60 9.09
N ALA A 188 0.24 -6.16 7.93
CA ALA A 188 -0.48 -5.45 6.87
C ALA A 188 -1.89 -5.04 7.31
N CYS A 189 -2.62 -5.92 8.00
CA CYS A 189 -3.93 -5.58 8.59
C CYS A 189 -3.82 -4.41 9.57
N GLY A 190 -2.80 -4.43 10.44
CA GLY A 190 -2.50 -3.33 11.35
C GLY A 190 -2.19 -2.02 10.62
N ALA A 191 -1.42 -2.08 9.52
CA ALA A 191 -1.12 -0.91 8.70
C ALA A 191 -2.38 -0.31 8.06
N ILE A 192 -3.28 -1.14 7.52
CA ILE A 192 -4.56 -0.67 6.94
C ILE A 192 -5.40 0.04 8.01
N LEU A 193 -5.52 -0.55 9.22
CA LEU A 193 -6.25 0.09 10.32
C LEU A 193 -5.63 1.41 10.74
N TYR A 194 -4.31 1.46 10.86
CA TYR A 194 -3.57 2.66 11.22
C TYR A 194 -3.74 3.76 10.17
N ASP A 195 -3.50 3.46 8.89
CA ASP A 195 -3.56 4.46 7.81
C ASP A 195 -4.99 4.98 7.61
N THR A 196 -5.99 4.10 7.64
CA THR A 196 -7.40 4.52 7.57
C THR A 196 -7.81 5.39 8.76
N SER A 197 -7.40 5.01 9.98
CA SER A 197 -7.65 5.80 11.19
C SER A 197 -6.98 7.17 11.11
N ARG A 198 -5.79 7.23 10.55
CA ARG A 198 -5.03 8.47 10.39
C ARG A 198 -5.71 9.42 9.41
N ILE A 199 -6.22 8.90 8.29
CA ILE A 199 -7.05 9.67 7.34
C ILE A 199 -8.27 10.26 8.06
N MET A 200 -8.86 9.51 9.00
CA MET A 200 -10.06 9.93 9.71
C MET A 200 -9.80 10.94 10.83
N HIS A 201 -8.63 10.94 11.47
CA HIS A 201 -8.43 11.68 12.72
C HIS A 201 -7.32 12.72 12.69
N GLU A 202 -6.30 12.56 11.82
CA GLU A 202 -5.07 13.35 11.86
C GLU A 202 -4.90 14.31 10.67
N PHE A 203 -5.48 14.00 9.50
CA PHE A 203 -5.33 14.89 8.34
C PHE A 203 -6.28 16.09 8.42
N ASP A 204 -5.69 17.28 8.27
CA ASP A 204 -6.44 18.52 8.15
C ASP A 204 -7.12 18.57 6.76
N THR A 205 -8.39 18.93 6.74
CA THR A 205 -9.20 19.05 5.53
C THR A 205 -8.75 20.18 4.60
N SER A 206 -7.79 21.00 5.02
CA SER A 206 -7.21 22.10 4.23
C SER A 206 -6.05 21.66 3.31
N GLN A 207 -5.58 20.42 3.40
CA GLN A 207 -4.46 19.89 2.61
C GLN A 207 -4.92 19.27 1.27
N HIS A 208 -5.58 20.10 0.43
CA HIS A 208 -5.99 19.72 -0.93
C HIS A 208 -5.39 20.64 -1.96
#